data_390acec768ebeca8d7cd55d0de6d5449
#
_entry.id   390acec768ebeca8d7cd55d0de6d5449
#
_cell.length_a   1.000
_cell.length_b   1.000
_cell.length_c   1.000
_cell.angle_alpha   90.00
_cell.angle_beta   90.00
_cell.angle_gamma   90.00
#
_symmetry.space_group_name_H-M   'P 1'
#
loop_
_entity.id
_entity.type
_entity.pdbx_description
1 polymer ?
#
loop_
_entity_poly.entity_id
_entity_poly.type
_entity_poly.pdbx_seq_one_letter_code
_entity_poly.pdbx_strand_id
1 'polypeptide(L)'
;MQIPIFRGGGCVKKVKLDKLGKIITGNTPSKKILEFYDSNDIPFIKPDDFKTIDEISSSKGNKNYISENARNNARIVPQNSVLVTCIGVIGKVMISESELSFNQQINAIVPNELILSKYLAYLLLYNKSKLDFISNAPVVPIINKTQFSEFEVTFHENIDVQEMIIQKLENLDNQILKRRHQSKLLSNLVKSRYFEEVVA
;
A
#
# COMPACT_ATOMS: atom_id res chain seq x y z
N MET A 1 -8.17 1.24 -21.90
CA MET A 1 -9.16 2.28 -21.55
C MET A 1 -8.39 3.44 -20.96
N GLN A 2 -8.17 4.53 -21.71
CA GLN A 2 -7.48 5.72 -21.19
C GLN A 2 -8.44 6.48 -20.29
N ILE A 3 -8.14 6.53 -19.00
CA ILE A 3 -8.84 7.40 -18.05
C ILE A 3 -8.52 8.85 -18.45
N PRO A 4 -9.51 9.72 -18.61
CA PRO A 4 -9.25 11.09 -18.99
C PRO A 4 -8.33 11.75 -17.95
N ILE A 5 -7.17 12.21 -18.40
CA ILE A 5 -6.28 13.06 -17.61
C ILE A 5 -7.10 14.28 -17.22
N PHE A 6 -7.37 14.43 -15.93
CA PHE A 6 -8.12 15.55 -15.39
C PHE A 6 -7.40 16.84 -15.77
N ARG A 7 -7.97 17.58 -16.75
CA ARG A 7 -7.56 18.95 -17.10
C ARG A 7 -8.11 19.94 -16.05
N GLY A 8 -7.80 19.68 -14.79
CA GLY A 8 -7.83 20.72 -13.77
C GLY A 8 -6.46 21.39 -13.80
N GLY A 9 -6.38 22.69 -14.00
CA GLY A 9 -5.20 23.50 -14.32
C GLY A 9 -4.02 23.49 -13.35
N GLY A 10 -3.60 22.33 -12.86
CA GLY A 10 -2.38 22.13 -12.07
C GLY A 10 -1.25 21.57 -12.95
N CYS A 11 -0.05 22.14 -12.81
CA CYS A 11 1.14 21.63 -13.47
C CYS A 11 1.39 20.18 -12.99
N VAL A 12 1.51 19.25 -13.94
CA VAL A 12 1.96 17.90 -13.67
C VAL A 12 3.44 17.78 -13.97
N LYS A 13 4.16 17.10 -13.09
CA LYS A 13 5.60 16.91 -13.20
C LYS A 13 5.96 15.44 -13.18
N LYS A 14 6.91 15.05 -14.02
CA LYS A 14 7.50 13.73 -14.04
C LYS A 14 8.74 13.71 -13.17
N VAL A 15 8.79 12.82 -12.18
CA VAL A 15 9.91 12.71 -11.23
C VAL A 15 10.18 11.26 -10.85
N LYS A 16 11.37 10.97 -10.35
CA LYS A 16 11.70 9.70 -9.70
C LYS A 16 11.11 9.66 -8.29
N LEU A 17 10.77 8.46 -7.78
CA LEU A 17 10.20 8.29 -6.45
C LEU A 17 11.10 8.81 -5.33
N ASP A 18 12.43 8.75 -5.49
CA ASP A 18 13.39 9.29 -4.51
C ASP A 18 13.30 10.82 -4.30
N LYS A 19 12.66 11.53 -5.24
CA LYS A 19 12.40 12.98 -5.11
C LYS A 19 11.12 13.29 -4.32
N LEU A 20 10.27 12.29 -4.10
CA LEU A 20 9.00 12.43 -3.38
C LEU A 20 9.10 11.98 -1.92
N GLY A 21 10.23 11.40 -1.50
CA GLY A 21 10.44 11.00 -0.12
C GLY A 21 11.65 10.08 0.07
N LYS A 22 11.95 9.77 1.33
CA LYS A 22 13.03 8.86 1.70
C LYS A 22 12.61 7.41 1.50
N ILE A 23 13.35 6.67 0.66
CA ILE A 23 13.08 5.25 0.40
C ILE A 23 13.90 4.37 1.34
N ILE A 24 13.21 3.43 1.99
CA ILE A 24 13.78 2.49 2.95
C ILE A 24 13.33 1.09 2.57
N THR A 25 14.27 0.17 2.40
CA THR A 25 13.97 -1.27 2.28
C THR A 25 13.91 -1.88 3.67
N GLY A 26 12.90 -2.69 3.93
CA GLY A 26 12.74 -3.37 5.21
C GLY A 26 13.81 -4.43 5.47
N ASN A 27 13.80 -4.95 6.69
CA ASN A 27 14.61 -6.08 7.10
C ASN A 27 13.89 -6.89 8.17
N THR A 28 14.35 -8.10 8.41
CA THR A 28 13.84 -8.95 9.49
C THR A 28 14.93 -9.07 10.56
N PRO A 29 14.70 -8.59 11.80
CA PRO A 29 15.62 -8.82 12.90
C PRO A 29 15.88 -10.32 13.12
N SER A 30 17.04 -10.66 13.66
CA SER A 30 17.43 -12.06 13.84
C SER A 30 16.46 -12.81 14.75
N LYS A 31 15.81 -13.84 14.23
CA LYS A 31 14.92 -14.73 15.00
C LYS A 31 15.64 -15.58 16.06
N LYS A 32 16.99 -15.62 16.02
CA LYS A 32 17.80 -16.32 17.01
C LYS A 32 17.87 -15.57 18.33
N ILE A 33 17.55 -14.27 18.34
CA ILE A 33 17.52 -13.41 19.52
C ILE A 33 16.07 -13.32 19.98
N LEU A 34 15.73 -14.10 20.99
CA LEU A 34 14.34 -14.21 21.48
C LEU A 34 13.81 -12.89 22.03
N GLU A 35 14.67 -12.07 22.63
CA GLU A 35 14.35 -10.74 23.16
C GLU A 35 13.82 -9.76 22.10
N PHE A 36 14.05 -10.04 20.81
CA PHE A 36 13.50 -9.21 19.72
C PHE A 36 12.01 -9.48 19.44
N TYR A 37 11.45 -10.53 20.06
CA TYR A 37 10.10 -11.02 19.77
C TYR A 37 9.32 -11.38 21.03
N ASP A 38 9.77 -10.93 22.21
CA ASP A 38 9.19 -11.25 23.51
C ASP A 38 8.05 -10.30 23.93
N SER A 39 7.86 -9.20 23.21
CA SER A 39 6.78 -8.24 23.44
C SER A 39 6.20 -7.68 22.14
N ASN A 40 5.03 -7.05 22.23
CA ASN A 40 4.28 -6.53 21.08
C ASN A 40 4.37 -4.99 21.00
N ASP A 41 5.58 -4.45 20.94
CA ASP A 41 5.78 -3.00 21.02
C ASP A 41 5.68 -2.32 19.64
N ILE A 42 6.33 -2.90 18.64
CA ILE A 42 6.43 -2.30 17.30
C ILE A 42 5.75 -3.23 16.27
N PRO A 43 4.72 -2.78 15.57
CA PRO A 43 4.11 -3.57 14.49
C PRO A 43 5.15 -3.98 13.45
N PHE A 44 5.12 -5.24 13.02
CA PHE A 44 6.02 -5.81 12.04
C PHE A 44 5.25 -6.31 10.81
N ILE A 45 5.35 -5.57 9.71
CA ILE A 45 4.57 -5.81 8.49
C ILE A 45 5.27 -6.81 7.56
N LYS A 46 4.47 -7.74 7.04
CA LYS A 46 4.85 -8.73 6.02
C LYS A 46 3.93 -8.59 4.80
N PRO A 47 4.27 -9.15 3.62
CA PRO A 47 3.41 -9.09 2.44
C PRO A 47 2.00 -9.65 2.63
N ASP A 48 1.82 -10.61 3.54
CA ASP A 48 0.52 -11.22 3.83
C ASP A 48 -0.42 -10.30 4.63
N ASP A 49 0.12 -9.25 5.25
CA ASP A 49 -0.66 -8.24 5.98
C ASP A 49 -1.33 -7.23 5.02
N PHE A 50 -0.91 -7.19 3.76
CA PHE A 50 -1.55 -6.38 2.73
C PHE A 50 -2.82 -7.06 2.22
N LYS A 51 -3.88 -6.28 2.05
CA LYS A 51 -5.15 -6.72 1.44
C LYS A 51 -4.95 -7.10 -0.04
N THR A 52 -5.95 -6.80 -0.83
CA THR A 52 -5.90 -7.03 -2.27
C THR A 52 -4.93 -6.05 -2.94
N ILE A 53 -4.63 -6.33 -4.19
CA ILE A 53 -3.72 -5.56 -5.03
C ILE A 53 -4.34 -4.25 -5.54
N ASP A 54 -5.66 -4.13 -5.46
CA ASP A 54 -6.43 -3.01 -6.00
C ASP A 54 -6.90 -2.04 -4.90
N GLU A 55 -6.49 -2.27 -3.64
CA GLU A 55 -6.92 -1.48 -2.49
C GLU A 55 -5.72 -1.00 -1.68
N ILE A 56 -5.81 0.22 -1.14
CA ILE A 56 -4.84 0.70 -0.15
C ILE A 56 -5.14 -0.01 1.17
N SER A 57 -4.14 -0.75 1.66
CA SER A 57 -4.21 -1.42 2.96
C SER A 57 -3.91 -0.43 4.09
N SER A 58 -4.41 -0.73 5.29
CA SER A 58 -4.05 -0.04 6.52
C SER A 58 -3.23 -0.99 7.39
N SER A 59 -2.25 -0.47 8.13
CA SER A 59 -1.49 -1.24 9.09
C SER A 59 -2.27 -1.53 10.39
N LYS A 60 -3.49 -1.01 10.52
CA LYS A 60 -4.36 -1.23 11.68
C LYS A 60 -4.77 -2.69 11.80
N GLY A 61 -4.60 -3.26 13.01
CA GLY A 61 -4.96 -4.65 13.29
C GLY A 61 -3.92 -5.66 12.82
N ASN A 62 -2.70 -5.26 12.57
CA ASN A 62 -1.57 -6.15 12.33
C ASN A 62 -1.41 -7.15 13.48
N LYS A 63 -0.98 -8.38 13.14
CA LYS A 63 -0.84 -9.48 14.11
C LYS A 63 0.62 -9.80 14.47
N ASN A 64 1.57 -9.25 13.73
CA ASN A 64 2.99 -9.49 13.95
C ASN A 64 3.62 -8.26 14.59
N TYR A 65 4.49 -8.51 15.56
CA TYR A 65 5.19 -7.46 16.30
C TYR A 65 6.65 -7.85 16.51
N ILE A 66 7.46 -6.87 16.84
CA ILE A 66 8.80 -7.02 17.42
C ILE A 66 8.85 -6.20 18.71
N SER A 67 9.75 -6.58 19.61
CA SER A 67 9.95 -5.85 20.85
C SER A 67 10.75 -4.57 20.64
N GLU A 68 10.71 -3.66 21.59
CA GLU A 68 11.53 -2.45 21.60
C GLU A 68 13.04 -2.78 21.54
N ASN A 69 13.47 -3.93 22.09
CA ASN A 69 14.85 -4.41 22.04
C ASN A 69 15.36 -4.62 20.61
N ALA A 70 14.44 -4.87 19.66
CA ALA A 70 14.77 -5.03 18.24
C ALA A 70 14.94 -3.71 17.48
N ARG A 71 14.59 -2.55 18.08
CA ARG A 71 14.54 -1.23 17.41
C ARG A 71 15.78 -0.91 16.60
N ASN A 72 16.95 -1.09 17.17
CA ASN A 72 18.24 -0.78 16.53
C ASN A 72 18.61 -1.77 15.41
N ASN A 73 17.96 -2.93 15.38
CA ASN A 73 18.18 -3.99 14.39
C ASN A 73 17.07 -4.07 13.34
N ALA A 74 16.04 -3.24 13.47
CA ALA A 74 14.90 -3.14 12.55
C ALA A 74 14.98 -1.85 11.71
N ARG A 75 14.39 -1.90 10.52
CA ARG A 75 14.10 -0.69 9.74
C ARG A 75 12.72 -0.21 10.14
N ILE A 76 12.67 0.99 10.67
CA ILE A 76 11.44 1.59 11.20
C ILE A 76 11.08 2.81 10.36
N VAL A 77 9.79 2.98 10.10
CA VAL A 77 9.24 4.15 9.43
C VAL A 77 8.16 4.79 10.30
N PRO A 78 8.00 6.12 10.24
CA PRO A 78 6.97 6.83 10.99
C PRO A 78 5.57 6.57 10.42
N GLN A 79 4.57 7.04 11.15
CA GLN A 79 3.19 7.18 10.67
C GLN A 79 3.14 7.91 9.32
N ASN A 80 2.17 7.60 8.50
CA ASN A 80 1.95 8.14 7.15
C ASN A 80 3.04 7.77 6.13
N SER A 81 3.85 6.76 6.40
CA SER A 81 4.72 6.16 5.39
C SER A 81 3.92 5.29 4.43
N VAL A 82 4.34 5.22 3.16
CA VAL A 82 3.71 4.38 2.14
C VAL A 82 4.59 3.17 1.88
N LEU A 83 4.07 1.98 2.17
CA LEU A 83 4.74 0.70 1.98
C LEU A 83 4.28 0.03 0.70
N VAL A 84 5.20 -0.60 -0.03
CA VAL A 84 4.91 -1.29 -1.30
C VAL A 84 5.61 -2.63 -1.32
N THR A 85 4.88 -3.69 -1.67
CA THR A 85 5.49 -5.00 -1.86
C THR A 85 6.32 -5.01 -3.14
N CYS A 86 7.57 -5.50 -3.04
CA CYS A 86 8.57 -5.47 -4.10
C CYS A 86 9.17 -6.84 -4.43
N ILE A 87 8.70 -7.92 -3.80
CA ILE A 87 9.12 -9.30 -4.07
C ILE A 87 7.89 -10.21 -4.06
N GLY A 88 7.76 -11.06 -5.06
CA GLY A 88 6.63 -11.97 -5.26
C GLY A 88 5.43 -11.24 -5.86
N VAL A 89 4.45 -10.88 -5.07
CA VAL A 89 3.33 -10.05 -5.53
C VAL A 89 3.74 -8.58 -5.45
N ILE A 90 4.03 -7.98 -6.59
CA ILE A 90 4.48 -6.59 -6.69
C ILE A 90 3.30 -5.61 -6.59
N GLY A 91 3.54 -4.46 -5.95
CA GLY A 91 2.67 -3.29 -6.06
C GLY A 91 1.43 -3.32 -5.16
N LYS A 92 1.34 -4.20 -4.15
CA LYS A 92 0.39 -3.99 -3.05
C LYS A 92 0.84 -2.79 -2.24
N VAL A 93 -0.09 -1.93 -1.86
CA VAL A 93 0.19 -0.66 -1.18
C VAL A 93 -0.46 -0.63 0.20
N MET A 94 0.27 -0.10 1.18
CA MET A 94 -0.20 0.11 2.55
C MET A 94 0.23 1.49 3.05
N ILE A 95 -0.61 2.13 3.86
CA ILE A 95 -0.23 3.33 4.61
C ILE A 95 -0.07 2.95 6.08
N SER A 96 1.04 3.37 6.69
CA SER A 96 1.30 3.18 8.11
C SER A 96 0.44 4.11 8.96
N GLU A 97 -0.31 3.55 9.93
CA GLU A 97 -1.13 4.33 10.87
C GLU A 97 -0.38 4.70 12.16
N SER A 98 0.76 4.08 12.37
CA SER A 98 1.70 4.38 13.45
C SER A 98 3.13 4.13 12.97
N GLU A 99 4.10 4.37 13.82
CA GLU A 99 5.45 3.87 13.63
C GLU A 99 5.41 2.34 13.51
N LEU A 100 6.16 1.77 12.55
CA LEU A 100 6.19 0.33 12.31
C LEU A 100 7.49 -0.13 11.64
N SER A 101 7.76 -1.42 11.75
CA SER A 101 8.82 -2.13 11.05
C SER A 101 8.23 -3.06 9.97
N PHE A 102 9.05 -3.52 9.04
CA PHE A 102 8.60 -4.34 7.92
C PHE A 102 9.75 -5.18 7.36
N ASN A 103 9.39 -6.28 6.68
CA ASN A 103 10.38 -7.21 6.17
C ASN A 103 11.03 -6.73 4.85
N GLN A 104 12.09 -7.44 4.42
CA GLN A 104 12.89 -7.10 3.22
C GLN A 104 12.16 -7.23 1.88
N GLN A 105 10.94 -7.77 1.85
CA GLN A 105 10.13 -7.87 0.63
C GLN A 105 9.36 -6.59 0.33
N ILE A 106 9.46 -5.60 1.22
CA ILE A 106 8.73 -4.35 1.17
C ILE A 106 9.72 -3.19 1.10
N ASN A 107 9.45 -2.23 0.22
CA ASN A 107 10.03 -0.90 0.26
C ASN A 107 9.03 0.10 0.83
N ALA A 108 9.49 1.03 1.65
CA ALA A 108 8.69 2.12 2.17
C ALA A 108 9.21 3.45 1.63
N ILE A 109 8.28 4.38 1.41
CA ILE A 109 8.57 5.79 1.14
C ILE A 109 8.05 6.58 2.33
N VAL A 110 8.92 7.35 2.96
CA VAL A 110 8.55 8.41 3.92
C VAL A 110 8.36 9.67 3.10
N PRO A 111 7.12 10.10 2.80
CA PRO A 111 6.86 11.22 1.91
C PRO A 111 7.48 12.52 2.45
N ASN A 112 7.90 13.40 1.55
CA ASN A 112 8.30 14.77 1.89
C ASN A 112 7.11 15.73 1.69
N GLU A 113 7.36 17.03 1.83
CA GLU A 113 6.35 18.09 1.72
C GLU A 113 5.72 18.24 0.33
N LEU A 114 6.29 17.62 -0.71
CA LEU A 114 5.78 17.71 -2.08
C LEU A 114 4.57 16.81 -2.34
N ILE A 115 4.34 15.81 -1.49
CA ILE A 115 3.34 14.78 -1.79
C ILE A 115 2.65 14.27 -0.53
N LEU A 116 1.33 14.20 -0.59
CA LEU A 116 0.51 13.60 0.45
C LEU A 116 0.59 12.06 0.39
N SER A 117 0.73 11.41 1.54
CA SER A 117 0.86 9.94 1.65
C SER A 117 -0.25 9.21 0.91
N LYS A 118 -1.48 9.66 1.05
CA LYS A 118 -2.64 9.02 0.42
C LYS A 118 -2.66 9.22 -1.09
N TYR A 119 -2.25 10.41 -1.56
CA TYR A 119 -2.09 10.67 -2.98
C TYR A 119 -0.98 9.78 -3.57
N LEU A 120 0.17 9.66 -2.89
CA LEU A 120 1.26 8.77 -3.29
C LEU A 120 0.80 7.30 -3.34
N ALA A 121 0.00 6.86 -2.39
CA ALA A 121 -0.54 5.49 -2.37
C ALA A 121 -1.43 5.22 -3.61
N TYR A 122 -2.35 6.12 -3.95
CA TYR A 122 -3.15 6.02 -5.17
C TYR A 122 -2.30 6.09 -6.44
N LEU A 123 -1.28 6.96 -6.45
CA LEU A 123 -0.36 7.10 -7.58
C LEU A 123 0.41 5.80 -7.84
N LEU A 124 0.82 5.09 -6.79
CA LEU A 124 1.51 3.80 -6.90
C LEU A 124 0.57 2.69 -7.35
N LEU A 125 -0.67 2.64 -6.85
CA LEU A 125 -1.70 1.73 -7.36
C LEU A 125 -1.96 1.95 -8.85
N TYR A 126 -2.11 3.19 -9.27
CA TYR A 126 -2.31 3.54 -10.69
C TYR A 126 -1.15 3.08 -11.59
N ASN A 127 0.08 3.17 -11.09
CA ASN A 127 1.28 2.78 -11.83
C ASN A 127 1.70 1.31 -11.62
N LYS A 128 0.88 0.49 -10.95
CA LYS A 128 1.20 -0.90 -10.62
C LYS A 128 1.66 -1.71 -11.83
N SER A 129 0.95 -1.64 -12.95
CA SER A 129 1.32 -2.39 -14.17
C SER A 129 2.70 -2.02 -14.70
N LYS A 130 3.14 -0.77 -14.49
CA LYS A 130 4.50 -0.34 -14.83
C LYS A 130 5.52 -0.85 -13.82
N LEU A 131 5.15 -0.92 -12.53
CA LEU A 131 5.99 -1.54 -11.51
C LEU A 131 6.18 -3.04 -11.81
N ASP A 132 5.10 -3.75 -12.15
CA ASP A 132 5.20 -5.16 -12.56
C ASP A 132 6.14 -5.32 -13.77
N PHE A 133 6.07 -4.42 -14.74
CA PHE A 133 6.89 -4.49 -15.95
C PHE A 133 8.39 -4.33 -15.69
N ILE A 134 8.80 -3.53 -14.70
CA ILE A 134 10.21 -3.36 -14.34
C ILE A 134 10.75 -4.45 -13.42
N SER A 135 9.90 -5.35 -12.93
CA SER A 135 10.32 -6.47 -12.11
C SER A 135 11.03 -7.53 -12.96
N ASN A 136 12.34 -7.64 -12.77
CA ASN A 136 13.21 -8.46 -13.63
C ASN A 136 13.58 -9.79 -12.96
N ALA A 137 12.66 -10.77 -12.95
CA ALA A 137 13.09 -12.13 -12.66
C ALA A 137 12.16 -13.17 -13.32
N PRO A 138 12.71 -14.23 -13.93
CA PRO A 138 11.91 -15.24 -14.63
C PRO A 138 11.11 -16.13 -13.69
N VAL A 139 11.45 -16.23 -12.40
CA VAL A 139 10.81 -17.14 -11.44
C VAL A 139 10.07 -16.39 -10.34
N VAL A 140 10.69 -15.36 -9.73
CA VAL A 140 10.06 -14.53 -8.69
C VAL A 140 10.27 -13.07 -9.06
N PRO A 141 9.20 -12.30 -9.32
CA PRO A 141 9.32 -10.87 -9.61
C PRO A 141 10.00 -10.14 -8.44
N ILE A 142 11.01 -9.32 -8.74
CA ILE A 142 11.75 -8.53 -7.75
C ILE A 142 12.00 -7.14 -8.29
N ILE A 143 11.70 -6.13 -7.48
CA ILE A 143 12.12 -4.75 -7.69
C ILE A 143 13.08 -4.38 -6.56
N ASN A 144 14.35 -4.18 -6.88
CA ASN A 144 15.32 -3.76 -5.87
C ASN A 144 15.15 -2.27 -5.50
N LYS A 145 15.84 -1.83 -4.44
CA LYS A 145 15.72 -0.46 -3.93
C LYS A 145 16.06 0.58 -5.00
N THR A 146 17.09 0.36 -5.79
CA THR A 146 17.55 1.30 -6.85
C THR A 146 16.47 1.43 -7.93
N GLN A 147 15.97 0.32 -8.47
CA GLN A 147 14.90 0.32 -9.45
C GLN A 147 13.64 1.02 -8.92
N PHE A 148 13.28 0.77 -7.66
CA PHE A 148 12.15 1.42 -7.02
C PHE A 148 12.38 2.93 -6.83
N SER A 149 13.59 3.34 -6.42
CA SER A 149 13.97 4.75 -6.25
C SER A 149 13.94 5.53 -7.56
N GLU A 150 14.37 4.88 -8.64
CA GLU A 150 14.44 5.47 -9.99
C GLU A 150 13.13 5.38 -10.77
N PHE A 151 12.13 4.70 -10.22
CA PHE A 151 10.82 4.59 -10.87
C PHE A 151 10.19 5.97 -11.06
N GLU A 152 9.83 6.28 -12.30
CA GLU A 152 9.28 7.58 -12.67
C GLU A 152 7.76 7.60 -12.60
N VAL A 153 7.25 8.59 -11.92
CA VAL A 153 5.81 8.89 -11.81
C VAL A 153 5.50 10.30 -12.25
N THR A 154 4.28 10.52 -12.72
CA THR A 154 3.76 11.86 -13.02
C THR A 154 2.77 12.25 -11.94
N PHE A 155 3.00 13.38 -11.26
CA PHE A 155 2.19 13.83 -10.14
C PHE A 155 1.83 15.32 -10.26
N HIS A 156 0.81 15.75 -9.52
CA HIS A 156 0.45 17.15 -9.39
C HIS A 156 1.26 17.78 -8.25
N GLU A 157 1.96 18.89 -8.52
CA GLU A 157 2.78 19.58 -7.49
C GLU A 157 1.91 20.34 -6.48
N ASN A 158 0.72 20.80 -6.88
CA ASN A 158 -0.17 21.54 -5.99
C ASN A 158 -0.88 20.59 -5.01
N ILE A 159 -0.69 20.84 -3.72
CA ILE A 159 -1.26 20.03 -2.62
C ILE A 159 -2.79 20.06 -2.61
N ASP A 160 -3.41 21.21 -2.88
CA ASP A 160 -4.88 21.33 -2.92
C ASP A 160 -5.47 20.44 -4.04
N VAL A 161 -4.75 20.33 -5.17
CA VAL A 161 -5.13 19.41 -6.27
C VAL A 161 -4.99 17.97 -5.83
N GLN A 162 -3.93 17.63 -5.09
CA GLN A 162 -3.76 16.27 -4.55
C GLN A 162 -4.90 15.93 -3.59
N GLU A 163 -5.28 16.84 -2.68
CA GLU A 163 -6.40 16.66 -1.74
C GLU A 163 -7.72 16.46 -2.48
N MET A 164 -8.00 17.28 -3.49
CA MET A 164 -9.22 17.12 -4.31
C MET A 164 -9.27 15.77 -5.01
N ILE A 165 -8.12 15.28 -5.51
CA ILE A 165 -8.02 13.96 -6.15
C ILE A 165 -8.26 12.85 -5.12
N ILE A 166 -7.64 12.94 -3.93
CA ILE A 166 -7.85 12.00 -2.84
C ILE A 166 -9.34 11.90 -2.50
N GLN A 167 -10.01 13.03 -2.25
CA GLN A 167 -11.44 13.05 -1.90
C GLN A 167 -12.32 12.37 -2.95
N LYS A 168 -12.03 12.59 -4.24
CA LYS A 168 -12.77 11.95 -5.33
C LYS A 168 -12.55 10.44 -5.37
N LEU A 169 -11.30 9.98 -5.20
CA LEU A 169 -10.97 8.56 -5.19
C LEU A 169 -11.55 7.85 -3.96
N GLU A 170 -11.49 8.46 -2.78
CA GLU A 170 -12.14 7.94 -1.58
C GLU A 170 -13.66 7.78 -1.73
N ASN A 171 -14.30 8.77 -2.35
CA ASN A 171 -15.73 8.69 -2.63
C ASN A 171 -16.06 7.51 -3.57
N LEU A 172 -15.22 7.27 -4.58
CA LEU A 172 -15.37 6.12 -5.48
C LEU A 172 -15.13 4.80 -4.75
N ASP A 173 -14.07 4.68 -3.94
CA ASP A 173 -13.80 3.50 -3.13
C ASP A 173 -14.97 3.17 -2.20
N ASN A 174 -15.52 4.19 -1.52
CA ASN A 174 -16.69 4.04 -0.65
C ASN A 174 -17.94 3.58 -1.44
N GLN A 175 -18.14 4.07 -2.65
CA GLN A 175 -19.24 3.62 -3.51
C GLN A 175 -19.06 2.15 -3.93
N ILE A 176 -17.82 1.76 -4.32
CA ILE A 176 -17.49 0.38 -4.67
C ILE A 176 -17.76 -0.56 -3.49
N LEU A 177 -17.31 -0.19 -2.28
CA LEU A 177 -17.54 -0.97 -1.07
C LEU A 177 -19.02 -1.15 -0.76
N LYS A 178 -19.82 -0.06 -0.86
CA LYS A 178 -21.27 -0.12 -0.69
C LYS A 178 -21.93 -1.06 -1.72
N ARG A 179 -21.53 -0.99 -2.98
CA ARG A 179 -22.04 -1.86 -4.05
C ARG A 179 -21.69 -3.33 -3.83
N ARG A 180 -20.43 -3.62 -3.44
CA ARG A 180 -20.01 -4.98 -3.08
C ARG A 180 -20.85 -5.55 -1.91
N HIS A 181 -21.12 -4.73 -0.88
CA HIS A 181 -21.97 -5.12 0.25
C HIS A 181 -23.38 -5.40 -0.19
N GLN A 182 -24.00 -4.52 -0.99
CA GLN A 182 -25.35 -4.72 -1.55
C GLN A 182 -25.43 -6.01 -2.37
N SER A 183 -24.45 -6.27 -3.24
CA SER A 183 -24.40 -7.50 -4.03
C SER A 183 -24.35 -8.76 -3.15
N LYS A 184 -23.58 -8.72 -2.06
CA LYS A 184 -23.51 -9.83 -1.09
C LYS A 184 -24.87 -10.04 -0.38
N LEU A 185 -25.54 -8.98 0.04
CA LEU A 185 -26.86 -9.07 0.66
C LEU A 185 -27.89 -9.66 -0.31
N LEU A 186 -27.91 -9.21 -1.56
CA LEU A 186 -28.79 -9.76 -2.60
C LEU A 186 -28.54 -11.25 -2.84
N SER A 187 -27.27 -11.65 -2.92
CA SER A 187 -26.91 -13.07 -3.05
C SER A 187 -27.40 -13.92 -1.88
N ASN A 188 -27.30 -13.40 -0.66
CA ASN A 188 -27.81 -14.09 0.53
C ASN A 188 -29.35 -14.18 0.51
N LEU A 189 -30.04 -13.11 0.10
CA LEU A 189 -31.49 -13.10 -0.02
C LEU A 189 -31.98 -14.13 -1.05
N VAL A 190 -31.34 -14.21 -2.21
CA VAL A 190 -31.67 -15.22 -3.23
C VAL A 190 -31.50 -16.63 -2.68
N LYS A 191 -30.42 -16.89 -1.96
CA LYS A 191 -30.18 -18.20 -1.32
C LYS A 191 -31.26 -18.54 -0.28
N SER A 192 -31.61 -17.58 0.58
CA SER A 192 -32.67 -17.77 1.60
C SER A 192 -34.00 -18.11 0.96
N ARG A 193 -34.43 -17.34 -0.06
CA ARG A 193 -35.66 -17.59 -0.78
C ARG A 193 -35.69 -18.94 -1.51
N TYR A 194 -34.56 -19.33 -2.12
CA TYR A 194 -34.43 -20.64 -2.74
C TYR A 194 -34.67 -21.78 -1.72
N PHE A 195 -34.09 -21.67 -0.53
CA PHE A 195 -34.28 -22.68 0.52
C PHE A 195 -35.71 -22.72 1.01
N GLU A 196 -36.37 -21.56 1.19
CA GLU A 196 -37.78 -21.49 1.61
C GLU A 196 -38.74 -22.07 0.57
N GLU A 197 -38.52 -21.84 -0.72
CA GLU A 197 -39.46 -22.25 -1.79
C GLU A 197 -39.21 -23.63 -2.38
N VAL A 198 -37.96 -24.15 -2.29
CA VAL A 198 -37.58 -25.39 -3.00
C VAL A 198 -37.25 -26.53 -2.03
N VAL A 199 -36.84 -26.23 -0.79
CA VAL A 199 -36.33 -27.23 0.17
C VAL A 199 -37.27 -27.39 1.38
N ALA A 200 -38.20 -26.44 1.61
CA ALA A 200 -39.27 -26.57 2.61
C ALA A 200 -40.48 -27.28 2.03
#